data_e232e846a471d8ff4a7cb5e8b4c67590
#
_entry.id   e232e846a471d8ff4a7cb5e8b4c67590
#
_cell.length_a   1.000
_cell.length_b   1.000
_cell.length_c   1.000
_cell.angle_alpha   90.00
_cell.angle_beta   90.00
_cell.angle_gamma   90.00
#
_symmetry.space_group_name_H-M   'P 1'
#
loop_
_entity.id
_entity.type
_entity.pdbx_description
1 polymer ?
#
loop_
_entity_poly.entity_id
_entity_poly.type
_entity_poly.pdbx_seq_one_letter_code
_entity_poly.pdbx_strand_id
1 'polypeptide(L)'
;MSIKILKQRNNQTILLLFLYVFFLFIRAPDILIQGRFWAEEGNIFYVNAYNMNPLHALFVVYGGYINLGASGATLIARLLHIPLEYAPYVTTFTGLFFQILPIYLLLTAKDEWLGSFHIRLLATLLLLFVPESSEISLQSLHIQFHLTLACAFIAILKTDAQYQRWFKLMLLFFAPICGLLPIILLPIYLIQFINDKNYQRIEQFFALFLGSLIQLGFYLYNIKINIDINSTTIARQGHFSFTDLCSVIYVRDLVFPFLGHRYDVIIKVIVKIYYELQAHHLFIPILIIIGLSLIIVLICTIKYSKIRSLLVIYITTCLVIFFVVYGVIGKTILFAHPYYLSNFETSMIIMADVFHHLEINQVSIRSCVITCIFLGGVSSIFILYPSTRKAFILYITALLTLSLAVYGVIGGTIQLVNPYFTERYTFLSQALFVIMILYFSISLPKTGKIITKIVILWLLIVGSFNFFQLLPEAKDGGGHIWKQELQKWKQNSDYRPKIWSSGWYIVVPEQFSNSIFAPKK
;
A
#
# COMPACT_ATOMS: atom_id res chain seq x y z
N MET A 1 22.40 11.03 -26.64
CA MET A 1 22.15 9.58 -26.43
C MET A 1 21.89 8.94 -27.80
N SER A 2 22.61 7.86 -28.18
CA SER A 2 22.45 7.29 -29.51
C SER A 2 21.08 6.64 -29.69
N ILE A 3 20.52 6.67 -30.91
CA ILE A 3 19.22 6.07 -31.27
C ILE A 3 19.17 4.59 -30.88
N LYS A 4 20.30 3.87 -30.98
CA LYS A 4 20.44 2.45 -30.58
C LYS A 4 20.15 2.25 -29.08
N ILE A 5 20.67 3.14 -28.21
CA ILE A 5 20.46 3.07 -26.75
C ILE A 5 19.00 3.36 -26.41
N LEU A 6 18.36 4.33 -27.07
CA LEU A 6 16.93 4.63 -26.87
C LEU A 6 16.05 3.45 -27.27
N LYS A 7 16.31 2.84 -28.43
CA LYS A 7 15.56 1.66 -28.90
C LYS A 7 15.73 0.48 -27.92
N GLN A 8 16.94 0.22 -27.46
CA GLN A 8 17.20 -0.82 -26.47
C GLN A 8 16.44 -0.58 -25.16
N ARG A 9 16.41 0.68 -24.68
CA ARG A 9 15.69 1.04 -23.45
C ARG A 9 14.19 0.87 -23.59
N ASN A 10 13.61 1.24 -24.72
CA ASN A 10 12.18 1.06 -24.97
C ASN A 10 11.81 -0.43 -24.99
N ASN A 11 12.61 -1.28 -25.65
CA ASN A 11 12.38 -2.73 -25.64
C ASN A 11 12.45 -3.33 -24.23
N GLN A 12 13.40 -2.88 -23.41
CA GLN A 12 13.48 -3.29 -22.00
C GLN A 12 12.28 -2.82 -21.18
N THR A 13 11.77 -1.62 -21.42
CA THR A 13 10.57 -1.11 -20.75
C THR A 13 9.36 -1.95 -21.11
N ILE A 14 9.16 -2.27 -22.38
CA ILE A 14 8.05 -3.14 -22.85
C ILE A 14 8.17 -4.53 -22.21
N LEU A 15 9.37 -5.11 -22.21
CA LEU A 15 9.61 -6.41 -21.58
C LEU A 15 9.25 -6.42 -20.10
N LEU A 16 9.65 -5.39 -19.33
CA LEU A 16 9.37 -5.32 -17.89
C LEU A 16 7.89 -5.06 -17.59
N LEU A 17 7.21 -4.26 -18.41
CA LEU A 17 5.76 -4.08 -18.31
C LEU A 17 5.00 -5.38 -18.64
N PHE A 18 5.44 -6.08 -19.69
CA PHE A 18 4.87 -7.40 -20.01
C PHE A 18 5.08 -8.40 -18.87
N LEU A 19 6.28 -8.47 -18.30
CA LEU A 19 6.59 -9.31 -17.15
C LEU A 19 5.66 -8.98 -15.97
N TYR A 20 5.46 -7.72 -15.67
CA TYR A 20 4.56 -7.28 -14.60
C TYR A 20 3.13 -7.75 -14.83
N VAL A 21 2.57 -7.52 -16.01
CA VAL A 21 1.21 -7.95 -16.37
C VAL A 21 1.09 -9.48 -16.37
N PHE A 22 2.12 -10.18 -16.86
CA PHE A 22 2.17 -11.64 -16.87
C PHE A 22 2.10 -12.23 -15.45
N PHE A 23 2.84 -11.67 -14.48
CA PHE A 23 2.74 -12.12 -13.10
C PHE A 23 1.38 -11.80 -12.46
N LEU A 24 0.78 -10.65 -12.78
CA LEU A 24 -0.59 -10.36 -12.34
C LEU A 24 -1.60 -11.38 -12.90
N PHE A 25 -1.42 -11.80 -14.16
CA PHE A 25 -2.24 -12.84 -14.77
C PHE A 25 -2.07 -14.18 -14.04
N ILE A 26 -0.85 -14.60 -13.73
CA ILE A 26 -0.59 -15.84 -12.97
C ILE A 26 -1.23 -15.79 -11.58
N ARG A 27 -1.16 -14.62 -10.92
CA ARG A 27 -1.74 -14.45 -9.58
C ARG A 27 -3.25 -14.53 -9.55
N ALA A 28 -3.92 -13.96 -10.53
CA ALA A 28 -5.36 -13.81 -10.56
C ALA A 28 -5.93 -14.05 -11.96
N PRO A 29 -5.76 -15.28 -12.53
CA PRO A 29 -6.22 -15.58 -13.88
C PRO A 29 -7.74 -15.42 -14.01
N ASP A 30 -8.50 -15.83 -13.00
CA ASP A 30 -9.96 -15.74 -13.03
C ASP A 30 -10.46 -14.30 -13.12
N ILE A 31 -9.80 -13.35 -12.47
CA ILE A 31 -10.17 -11.94 -12.54
C ILE A 31 -9.95 -11.39 -13.95
N LEU A 32 -8.83 -11.75 -14.59
CA LEU A 32 -8.51 -11.27 -15.95
C LEU A 32 -9.29 -12.01 -17.04
N ILE A 33 -9.64 -13.29 -16.82
CA ILE A 33 -10.41 -14.09 -17.79
C ILE A 33 -11.91 -13.83 -17.69
N GLN A 34 -12.44 -13.53 -16.51
CA GLN A 34 -13.89 -13.43 -16.28
C GLN A 34 -14.36 -12.02 -15.96
N GLY A 35 -13.43 -11.12 -15.58
CA GLY A 35 -13.72 -9.82 -14.99
C GLY A 35 -14.30 -9.96 -13.58
N ARG A 36 -14.24 -8.90 -12.80
CA ARG A 36 -14.94 -8.85 -11.51
C ARG A 36 -15.41 -7.43 -11.22
N PHE A 37 -16.52 -7.33 -10.54
CA PHE A 37 -16.86 -6.14 -9.77
C PHE A 37 -16.39 -6.29 -8.34
N TRP A 38 -15.82 -5.23 -7.78
CA TRP A 38 -15.42 -5.18 -6.38
C TRP A 38 -16.36 -4.28 -5.60
N ALA A 39 -17.03 -4.82 -4.57
CA ALA A 39 -17.81 -4.05 -3.59
C ALA A 39 -18.59 -2.86 -4.21
N GLU A 40 -18.26 -1.65 -3.79
CA GLU A 40 -18.91 -0.41 -4.23
C GLU A 40 -18.79 -0.16 -5.74
N GLU A 41 -17.80 -0.74 -6.40
CA GLU A 41 -17.63 -0.63 -7.86
C GLU A 41 -18.87 -1.12 -8.60
N GLY A 42 -19.41 -2.28 -8.20
CA GLY A 42 -20.63 -2.85 -8.75
C GLY A 42 -21.89 -2.26 -8.12
N ASN A 43 -21.96 -2.30 -6.78
CA ASN A 43 -23.18 -1.94 -6.06
C ASN A 43 -23.51 -0.44 -6.14
N ILE A 44 -22.51 0.43 -6.09
CA ILE A 44 -22.72 1.87 -6.07
C ILE A 44 -22.47 2.47 -7.46
N PHE A 45 -21.21 2.42 -7.94
CA PHE A 45 -20.84 3.18 -9.13
C PHE A 45 -21.47 2.63 -10.41
N TYR A 46 -21.51 1.32 -10.60
CA TYR A 46 -22.13 0.71 -11.79
C TYR A 46 -23.65 0.90 -11.79
N VAL A 47 -24.32 0.69 -10.67
CA VAL A 47 -25.78 0.88 -10.55
C VAL A 47 -26.12 2.34 -10.81
N ASN A 48 -25.41 3.29 -10.20
CA ASN A 48 -25.64 4.72 -10.40
C ASN A 48 -25.29 5.19 -11.82
N ALA A 49 -24.29 4.57 -12.47
CA ALA A 49 -24.01 4.87 -13.86
C ALA A 49 -25.22 4.63 -14.76
N TYR A 50 -26.10 3.69 -14.45
CA TYR A 50 -27.30 3.38 -15.23
C TYR A 50 -28.56 4.11 -14.76
N ASN A 51 -28.70 4.35 -13.46
CA ASN A 51 -29.91 4.95 -12.89
C ASN A 51 -29.90 6.48 -12.89
N MET A 52 -28.73 7.12 -13.04
CA MET A 52 -28.60 8.57 -12.98
C MET A 52 -28.27 9.17 -14.35
N ASN A 53 -28.43 10.49 -14.45
CA ASN A 53 -27.87 11.26 -15.56
C ASN A 53 -26.33 11.06 -15.60
N PRO A 54 -25.70 10.91 -16.78
CA PRO A 54 -24.26 10.67 -16.92
C PRO A 54 -23.37 11.63 -16.13
N LEU A 55 -23.72 12.93 -16.12
CA LEU A 55 -22.94 13.91 -15.38
C LEU A 55 -23.05 13.72 -13.85
N HIS A 56 -24.26 13.42 -13.35
CA HIS A 56 -24.45 13.12 -11.94
C HIS A 56 -23.77 11.81 -11.54
N ALA A 57 -23.85 10.77 -12.38
CA ALA A 57 -23.16 9.50 -12.16
C ALA A 57 -21.63 9.66 -12.09
N LEU A 58 -21.06 10.55 -12.90
CA LEU A 58 -19.61 10.82 -12.92
C LEU A 58 -19.13 11.44 -11.60
N PHE A 59 -19.94 12.31 -10.99
CA PHE A 59 -19.61 13.05 -9.76
C PHE A 59 -20.34 12.53 -8.53
N VAL A 60 -20.69 11.25 -8.51
CA VAL A 60 -21.26 10.60 -7.33
C VAL A 60 -20.31 10.74 -6.14
N VAL A 61 -20.82 11.30 -5.05
CA VAL A 61 -20.13 11.34 -3.76
C VAL A 61 -20.44 10.07 -2.99
N TYR A 62 -19.40 9.36 -2.57
CA TYR A 62 -19.50 8.17 -1.74
C TYR A 62 -18.36 8.15 -0.73
N GLY A 63 -18.68 7.89 0.53
CA GLY A 63 -17.68 7.96 1.62
C GLY A 63 -17.12 9.36 1.85
N GLY A 64 -17.87 10.40 1.47
CA GLY A 64 -17.53 11.81 1.63
C GLY A 64 -16.72 12.44 0.48
N TYR A 65 -16.40 11.71 -0.59
CA TYR A 65 -15.59 12.23 -1.70
C TYR A 65 -16.01 11.64 -3.05
N ILE A 66 -15.61 12.30 -4.15
CA ILE A 66 -15.79 11.75 -5.49
C ILE A 66 -14.65 10.77 -5.84
N ASN A 67 -15.00 9.72 -6.60
CA ASN A 67 -14.03 8.76 -7.14
C ASN A 67 -14.20 8.66 -8.67
N LEU A 68 -13.54 9.59 -9.38
CA LEU A 68 -13.63 9.65 -10.85
C LEU A 68 -13.13 8.36 -11.52
N GLY A 69 -12.28 7.59 -10.84
CA GLY A 69 -11.78 6.31 -11.35
C GLY A 69 -12.88 5.27 -11.47
N ALA A 70 -13.60 5.03 -10.39
CA ALA A 70 -14.69 4.06 -10.35
C ALA A 70 -15.92 4.57 -11.15
N SER A 71 -16.35 5.81 -10.93
CA SER A 71 -17.49 6.38 -11.65
C SER A 71 -17.22 6.52 -13.15
N GLY A 72 -16.01 6.92 -13.54
CA GLY A 72 -15.60 7.01 -14.94
C GLY A 72 -15.58 5.65 -15.64
N ALA A 73 -14.99 4.64 -15.01
CA ALA A 73 -14.93 3.29 -15.57
C ALA A 73 -16.34 2.70 -15.79
N THR A 74 -17.22 2.82 -14.80
CA THR A 74 -18.60 2.32 -14.90
C THR A 74 -19.43 3.12 -15.89
N LEU A 75 -19.22 4.43 -15.97
CA LEU A 75 -19.87 5.28 -16.99
C LEU A 75 -19.40 4.95 -18.41
N ILE A 76 -18.12 4.63 -18.62
CA ILE A 76 -17.59 4.14 -19.91
C ILE A 76 -18.32 2.86 -20.31
N ALA A 77 -18.52 1.90 -19.40
CA ALA A 77 -19.25 0.68 -19.69
C ALA A 77 -20.67 0.97 -20.18
N ARG A 78 -21.37 1.94 -19.56
CA ARG A 78 -22.69 2.39 -20.00
C ARG A 78 -22.66 3.08 -21.36
N LEU A 79 -21.79 4.08 -21.55
CA LEU A 79 -21.74 4.89 -22.77
C LEU A 79 -21.37 4.08 -24.01
N LEU A 80 -20.52 3.07 -23.83
CA LEU A 80 -20.14 2.12 -24.90
C LEU A 80 -21.14 0.96 -25.03
N HIS A 81 -22.26 0.98 -24.29
CA HIS A 81 -23.28 -0.08 -24.31
C HIS A 81 -22.69 -1.48 -24.12
N ILE A 82 -21.68 -1.59 -23.23
CA ILE A 82 -21.05 -2.89 -22.96
C ILE A 82 -22.09 -3.83 -22.31
N PRO A 83 -22.28 -5.03 -22.85
CA PRO A 83 -23.19 -6.01 -22.26
C PRO A 83 -22.85 -6.31 -20.80
N LEU A 84 -23.88 -6.57 -19.98
CA LEU A 84 -23.75 -6.76 -18.53
C LEU A 84 -22.73 -7.87 -18.17
N GLU A 85 -22.63 -8.92 -19.02
CA GLU A 85 -21.66 -10.01 -18.86
C GLU A 85 -20.20 -9.54 -18.93
N TYR A 86 -19.94 -8.46 -19.67
CA TYR A 86 -18.60 -7.95 -19.93
C TYR A 86 -18.30 -6.64 -19.17
N ALA A 87 -19.29 -6.07 -18.50
CA ALA A 87 -19.13 -4.81 -17.78
C ALA A 87 -17.98 -4.84 -16.73
N PRO A 88 -17.75 -5.94 -15.97
CA PRO A 88 -16.64 -6.01 -15.02
C PRO A 88 -15.26 -5.91 -15.65
N TYR A 89 -15.10 -6.24 -16.95
CA TYR A 89 -13.81 -6.08 -17.62
C TYR A 89 -13.39 -4.61 -17.75
N VAL A 90 -14.37 -3.71 -17.92
CA VAL A 90 -14.06 -2.27 -18.05
C VAL A 90 -13.43 -1.77 -16.74
N THR A 91 -13.98 -2.12 -15.59
CA THR A 91 -13.44 -1.73 -14.29
C THR A 91 -12.11 -2.42 -14.01
N THR A 92 -11.98 -3.72 -14.33
CA THR A 92 -10.74 -4.50 -14.17
C THR A 92 -9.60 -3.93 -15.03
N PHE A 93 -9.83 -3.67 -16.31
CA PHE A 93 -8.79 -3.14 -17.19
C PHE A 93 -8.47 -1.66 -16.91
N THR A 94 -9.46 -0.88 -16.45
CA THR A 94 -9.19 0.47 -15.93
C THR A 94 -8.26 0.39 -14.71
N GLY A 95 -8.55 -0.51 -13.78
CA GLY A 95 -7.68 -0.77 -12.64
C GLY A 95 -6.27 -1.17 -13.05
N LEU A 96 -6.13 -2.12 -13.98
CA LEU A 96 -4.84 -2.55 -14.54
C LEU A 96 -4.06 -1.39 -15.17
N PHE A 97 -4.72 -0.56 -15.97
CA PHE A 97 -4.10 0.61 -16.60
C PHE A 97 -3.46 1.53 -15.56
N PHE A 98 -4.22 1.91 -14.54
CA PHE A 98 -3.70 2.79 -13.49
C PHE A 98 -2.66 2.11 -12.58
N GLN A 99 -2.76 0.80 -12.36
CA GLN A 99 -1.78 0.02 -11.63
C GLN A 99 -0.41 -0.03 -12.30
N ILE A 100 -0.37 0.02 -13.63
CA ILE A 100 0.87 0.01 -14.42
C ILE A 100 1.58 1.39 -14.38
N LEU A 101 0.86 2.49 -14.18
CA LEU A 101 1.42 3.85 -14.32
C LEU A 101 2.62 4.15 -13.41
N PRO A 102 2.64 3.79 -12.11
CA PRO A 102 3.81 4.02 -11.26
C PRO A 102 5.07 3.34 -11.81
N ILE A 103 4.92 2.10 -12.29
CA ILE A 103 6.02 1.33 -12.88
C ILE A 103 6.48 1.94 -14.20
N TYR A 104 5.55 2.30 -15.07
CA TYR A 104 5.84 2.98 -16.32
C TYR A 104 6.65 4.26 -16.10
N LEU A 105 6.30 5.07 -15.10
CA LEU A 105 7.05 6.27 -14.74
C LEU A 105 8.49 5.96 -14.34
N LEU A 106 8.73 4.94 -13.52
CA LEU A 106 10.08 4.53 -13.13
C LEU A 106 10.88 3.98 -14.31
N LEU A 107 10.28 3.17 -15.17
CA LEU A 107 10.96 2.54 -16.31
C LEU A 107 11.34 3.55 -17.40
N THR A 108 10.53 4.58 -17.59
CA THR A 108 10.77 5.62 -18.61
C THR A 108 11.60 6.79 -18.10
N ALA A 109 11.76 6.93 -16.77
CA ALA A 109 12.53 8.01 -16.16
C ALA A 109 13.99 8.03 -16.61
N LYS A 110 14.53 9.21 -16.87
CA LYS A 110 15.94 9.40 -17.30
C LYS A 110 16.89 9.69 -16.12
N ASP A 111 16.44 9.42 -14.93
CA ASP A 111 17.26 9.51 -13.72
C ASP A 111 18.43 8.52 -13.78
N GLU A 112 19.61 8.97 -13.37
CA GLU A 112 20.84 8.17 -13.40
C GLU A 112 20.75 6.91 -12.55
N TRP A 113 20.06 6.99 -11.41
CA TRP A 113 19.88 5.85 -10.52
C TRP A 113 19.02 4.74 -11.14
N LEU A 114 18.17 5.05 -12.14
CA LEU A 114 17.39 4.11 -12.94
C LEU A 114 18.05 3.75 -14.28
N GLY A 115 19.31 4.12 -14.48
CA GLY A 115 20.04 3.88 -15.75
C GLY A 115 20.25 2.41 -16.07
N SER A 116 20.47 1.56 -15.06
CA SER A 116 20.73 0.13 -15.21
C SER A 116 19.44 -0.68 -15.39
N PHE A 117 19.48 -1.67 -16.29
CA PHE A 117 18.39 -2.64 -16.47
C PHE A 117 18.07 -3.38 -15.15
N HIS A 118 19.11 -3.83 -14.42
CA HIS A 118 18.93 -4.55 -13.16
C HIS A 118 18.17 -3.74 -12.10
N ILE A 119 18.45 -2.45 -12.00
CA ILE A 119 17.72 -1.58 -11.05
C ILE A 119 16.26 -1.41 -11.44
N ARG A 120 15.97 -1.26 -12.74
CA ARG A 120 14.59 -1.20 -13.23
C ARG A 120 13.84 -2.52 -13.04
N LEU A 121 14.51 -3.64 -13.25
CA LEU A 121 13.95 -4.97 -12.95
C LEU A 121 13.66 -5.11 -11.46
N LEU A 122 14.59 -4.74 -10.57
CA LEU A 122 14.38 -4.77 -9.12
C LEU A 122 13.23 -3.84 -8.70
N ALA A 123 13.14 -2.63 -9.26
CA ALA A 123 12.02 -1.72 -8.99
C ALA A 123 10.68 -2.35 -9.39
N THR A 124 10.62 -2.99 -10.56
CA THR A 124 9.41 -3.68 -11.05
C THR A 124 9.03 -4.83 -10.14
N LEU A 125 9.99 -5.69 -9.77
CA LEU A 125 9.73 -6.85 -8.90
C LEU A 125 9.35 -6.43 -7.47
N LEU A 126 10.00 -5.41 -6.91
CA LEU A 126 9.67 -4.89 -5.59
C LEU A 126 8.25 -4.33 -5.53
N LEU A 127 7.82 -3.58 -6.56
CA LEU A 127 6.45 -3.06 -6.63
C LEU A 127 5.42 -4.15 -6.91
N LEU A 128 5.80 -5.18 -7.68
CA LEU A 128 4.95 -6.33 -7.93
C LEU A 128 4.71 -7.14 -6.64
N PHE A 129 5.77 -7.35 -5.87
CA PHE A 129 5.79 -8.20 -4.68
C PHE A 129 5.59 -7.44 -3.37
N VAL A 130 5.03 -6.22 -3.42
CA VAL A 130 4.56 -5.56 -2.20
C VAL A 130 3.54 -6.47 -1.52
N PRO A 131 3.74 -6.86 -0.25
CA PRO A 131 2.93 -7.90 0.40
C PRO A 131 1.44 -7.60 0.42
N GLU A 132 1.08 -6.35 0.58
CA GLU A 132 -0.30 -5.89 0.75
C GLU A 132 -0.86 -5.23 -0.51
N SER A 133 -0.88 -5.97 -1.61
CA SER A 133 -1.33 -5.49 -2.91
C SER A 133 -2.60 -6.17 -3.44
N SER A 134 -3.16 -7.14 -2.72
CA SER A 134 -4.26 -7.95 -3.24
C SER A 134 -5.56 -7.18 -3.35
N GLU A 135 -5.92 -6.46 -2.29
CA GLU A 135 -7.17 -5.70 -2.22
C GLU A 135 -7.25 -4.58 -3.27
N ILE A 136 -6.11 -3.98 -3.65
CA ILE A 136 -6.09 -2.85 -4.58
C ILE A 136 -5.84 -3.22 -6.04
N SER A 137 -5.53 -4.48 -6.31
CA SER A 137 -5.16 -4.93 -7.66
C SER A 137 -6.36 -5.09 -8.57
N LEU A 138 -6.20 -4.71 -9.84
CA LEU A 138 -7.13 -5.00 -10.93
C LEU A 138 -8.56 -4.48 -10.68
N GLN A 139 -8.71 -3.28 -10.13
CA GLN A 139 -10.01 -2.66 -9.89
C GLN A 139 -9.96 -1.14 -9.99
N SER A 140 -11.04 -0.54 -10.41
CA SER A 140 -11.14 0.91 -10.61
C SER A 140 -11.41 1.69 -9.31
N LEU A 141 -11.94 1.03 -8.28
CA LEU A 141 -12.27 1.66 -7.01
C LEU A 141 -11.03 2.22 -6.28
N HIS A 142 -9.94 1.46 -6.30
CA HIS A 142 -8.72 1.75 -5.55
C HIS A 142 -7.59 2.37 -6.36
N ILE A 143 -7.86 2.89 -7.56
CA ILE A 143 -6.83 3.54 -8.40
C ILE A 143 -6.17 4.74 -7.74
N GLN A 144 -6.82 5.38 -6.75
CA GLN A 144 -6.22 6.47 -5.97
C GLN A 144 -4.88 6.10 -5.31
N PHE A 145 -4.70 4.84 -4.91
CA PHE A 145 -3.44 4.38 -4.30
C PHE A 145 -2.32 4.32 -5.35
N HIS A 146 -2.61 3.80 -6.54
CA HIS A 146 -1.67 3.76 -7.65
C HIS A 146 -1.35 5.16 -8.18
N LEU A 147 -2.35 6.04 -8.25
CA LEU A 147 -2.14 7.43 -8.64
C LEU A 147 -1.33 8.22 -7.60
N THR A 148 -1.57 7.99 -6.31
CA THR A 148 -0.75 8.64 -5.25
C THR A 148 0.70 8.17 -5.33
N LEU A 149 0.93 6.87 -5.57
CA LEU A 149 2.27 6.33 -5.79
C LEU A 149 2.94 6.95 -7.03
N ALA A 150 2.18 7.08 -8.13
CA ALA A 150 2.65 7.76 -9.34
C ALA A 150 3.01 9.23 -9.07
N CYS A 151 2.18 9.96 -8.32
CA CYS A 151 2.46 11.34 -7.91
C CYS A 151 3.72 11.43 -7.02
N ALA A 152 3.90 10.52 -6.08
CA ALA A 152 5.11 10.46 -5.25
C ALA A 152 6.37 10.22 -6.11
N PHE A 153 6.28 9.37 -7.14
CA PHE A 153 7.39 9.18 -8.08
C PHE A 153 7.65 10.41 -8.94
N ILE A 154 6.61 11.09 -9.44
CA ILE A 154 6.77 12.35 -10.18
C ILE A 154 7.56 13.38 -9.35
N ALA A 155 7.33 13.44 -8.03
CA ALA A 155 8.04 14.35 -7.14
C ALA A 155 9.56 14.11 -7.10
N ILE A 156 10.02 12.86 -7.21
CA ILE A 156 11.45 12.51 -7.13
C ILE A 156 12.14 12.36 -8.49
N LEU A 157 11.37 12.16 -9.56
CA LEU A 157 11.91 11.94 -10.91
C LEU A 157 12.21 13.26 -11.62
N LYS A 158 13.24 13.24 -12.48
CA LYS A 158 13.55 14.32 -13.39
C LYS A 158 12.42 14.47 -14.42
N THR A 159 12.16 15.70 -14.80
CA THR A 159 11.23 16.03 -15.90
C THR A 159 12.04 16.22 -17.19
N ASP A 160 11.64 15.60 -18.29
CA ASP A 160 12.52 15.53 -19.45
C ASP A 160 11.92 16.02 -20.76
N ALA A 161 11.01 15.26 -21.34
CA ALA A 161 10.44 15.56 -22.64
C ALA A 161 9.07 16.24 -22.50
N GLN A 162 8.71 17.07 -23.47
CA GLN A 162 7.46 17.84 -23.44
C GLN A 162 6.21 16.95 -23.30
N TYR A 163 6.15 15.82 -24.01
CA TYR A 163 5.03 14.88 -23.88
C TYR A 163 4.95 14.22 -22.50
N GLN A 164 6.09 13.87 -21.89
CA GLN A 164 6.13 13.34 -20.52
C GLN A 164 5.72 14.38 -19.48
N ARG A 165 6.01 15.67 -19.72
CA ARG A 165 5.58 16.78 -18.89
C ARG A 165 4.06 16.86 -18.86
N TRP A 166 3.40 16.91 -20.01
CA TRP A 166 1.93 16.95 -20.07
C TRP A 166 1.28 15.73 -19.44
N PHE A 167 1.82 14.55 -19.69
CA PHE A 167 1.34 13.32 -19.08
C PHE A 167 1.43 13.37 -17.53
N LYS A 168 2.57 13.82 -16.98
CA LYS A 168 2.75 14.00 -15.54
C LYS A 168 1.79 15.04 -14.96
N LEU A 169 1.57 16.16 -15.65
CA LEU A 169 0.61 17.19 -15.22
C LEU A 169 -0.82 16.66 -15.21
N MET A 170 -1.23 15.91 -16.24
CA MET A 170 -2.52 15.25 -16.26
C MET A 170 -2.69 14.28 -15.07
N LEU A 171 -1.69 13.44 -14.80
CA LEU A 171 -1.73 12.53 -13.66
C LEU A 171 -1.89 13.29 -12.33
N LEU A 172 -1.12 14.36 -12.13
CA LEU A 172 -1.20 15.19 -10.93
C LEU A 172 -2.56 15.87 -10.77
N PHE A 173 -3.16 16.31 -11.86
CA PHE A 173 -4.48 16.93 -11.84
C PHE A 173 -5.59 15.91 -11.53
N PHE A 174 -5.59 14.76 -12.21
CA PHE A 174 -6.64 13.76 -12.05
C PHE A 174 -6.53 12.93 -10.77
N ALA A 175 -5.33 12.76 -10.22
CA ALA A 175 -5.12 11.94 -9.04
C ALA A 175 -6.00 12.35 -7.84
N PRO A 176 -6.05 13.62 -7.42
CA PRO A 176 -6.92 14.04 -6.31
C PRO A 176 -8.41 13.86 -6.61
N ILE A 177 -8.84 13.95 -7.87
CA ILE A 177 -10.24 13.78 -8.27
C ILE A 177 -10.67 12.30 -8.21
N CYS A 178 -9.70 11.38 -8.18
CA CYS A 178 -9.95 9.95 -7.98
C CYS A 178 -9.95 9.52 -6.51
N GLY A 179 -9.65 10.42 -5.57
CA GLY A 179 -9.64 10.14 -4.13
C GLY A 179 -8.87 11.16 -3.32
N LEU A 180 -8.97 11.09 -2.00
CA LEU A 180 -8.39 12.08 -1.08
C LEU A 180 -6.87 11.91 -0.87
N LEU A 181 -6.32 10.70 -1.07
CA LEU A 181 -4.92 10.41 -0.74
C LEU A 181 -3.88 11.30 -1.46
N PRO A 182 -4.00 11.62 -2.76
CA PRO A 182 -3.01 12.46 -3.44
C PRO A 182 -2.88 13.87 -2.87
N ILE A 183 -3.91 14.39 -2.20
CA ILE A 183 -3.92 15.74 -1.60
C ILE A 183 -2.79 15.89 -0.57
N ILE A 184 -2.43 14.81 0.10
CA ILE A 184 -1.38 14.78 1.13
C ILE A 184 0.01 15.16 0.57
N LEU A 185 0.19 15.08 -0.74
CA LEU A 185 1.42 15.45 -1.41
C LEU A 185 1.56 16.97 -1.63
N LEU A 186 0.49 17.74 -1.46
CA LEU A 186 0.53 19.21 -1.66
C LEU A 186 1.66 19.90 -0.89
N PRO A 187 1.91 19.64 0.41
CA PRO A 187 3.01 20.25 1.14
C PRO A 187 4.38 19.94 0.52
N ILE A 188 4.56 18.72 0.00
CA ILE A 188 5.81 18.29 -0.63
C ILE A 188 6.05 19.06 -1.93
N TYR A 189 5.03 19.16 -2.78
CA TYR A 189 5.10 19.90 -4.03
C TYR A 189 5.27 21.41 -3.79
N LEU A 190 4.64 21.96 -2.75
CA LEU A 190 4.82 23.36 -2.33
C LEU A 190 6.26 23.63 -1.90
N ILE A 191 6.85 22.76 -1.07
CA ILE A 191 8.25 22.88 -0.65
C ILE A 191 9.19 22.80 -1.85
N GLN A 192 8.93 21.89 -2.79
CA GLN A 192 9.73 21.79 -4.01
C GLN A 192 9.58 23.04 -4.90
N PHE A 193 8.38 23.57 -5.02
CA PHE A 193 8.11 24.82 -5.74
C PHE A 193 8.93 25.99 -5.15
N ILE A 194 8.91 26.14 -3.82
CA ILE A 194 9.63 27.22 -3.12
C ILE A 194 11.14 27.07 -3.27
N ASN A 195 11.67 25.84 -3.16
CA ASN A 195 13.11 25.59 -3.14
C ASN A 195 13.74 25.58 -4.53
N ASP A 196 13.12 24.92 -5.49
CA ASP A 196 13.74 24.68 -6.80
C ASP A 196 13.54 25.85 -7.78
N LYS A 197 12.52 26.71 -7.56
CA LYS A 197 12.11 27.84 -8.43
C LYS A 197 12.07 27.48 -9.93
N ASN A 198 11.89 26.20 -10.24
CA ASN A 198 11.83 25.69 -11.61
C ASN A 198 10.39 25.78 -12.12
N TYR A 199 10.19 26.33 -13.31
CA TYR A 199 8.88 26.46 -13.95
C TYR A 199 8.08 25.14 -13.97
N GLN A 200 8.75 24.02 -14.20
CA GLN A 200 8.10 22.69 -14.19
C GLN A 200 7.58 22.30 -12.81
N ARG A 201 8.27 22.67 -11.72
CA ARG A 201 7.79 22.43 -10.36
C ARG A 201 6.59 23.30 -10.02
N ILE A 202 6.56 24.52 -10.54
CA ILE A 202 5.41 25.42 -10.45
C ILE A 202 4.17 24.76 -11.05
N GLU A 203 4.29 24.27 -12.29
CA GLU A 203 3.19 23.60 -12.99
C GLU A 203 2.71 22.34 -12.27
N GLN A 204 3.65 21.52 -11.79
CA GLN A 204 3.33 20.32 -11.04
C GLN A 204 2.54 20.64 -9.76
N PHE A 205 2.97 21.65 -9.02
CA PHE A 205 2.24 22.11 -7.84
C PHE A 205 0.83 22.60 -8.22
N PHE A 206 0.70 23.45 -9.23
CA PHE A 206 -0.61 23.98 -9.63
C PHE A 206 -1.53 22.90 -10.20
N ALA A 207 -1.02 21.92 -10.95
CA ALA A 207 -1.83 20.82 -11.44
C ALA A 207 -2.42 19.99 -10.27
N LEU A 208 -1.58 19.63 -9.30
CA LEU A 208 -2.03 18.91 -8.10
C LEU A 208 -2.98 19.76 -7.25
N PHE A 209 -2.68 21.05 -7.09
CA PHE A 209 -3.47 22.00 -6.30
C PHE A 209 -4.88 22.19 -6.89
N LEU A 210 -5.00 22.38 -8.19
CA LEU A 210 -6.30 22.55 -8.85
C LEU A 210 -7.17 21.28 -8.74
N GLY A 211 -6.59 20.09 -8.97
CA GLY A 211 -7.31 18.84 -8.76
C GLY A 211 -7.74 18.66 -7.30
N SER A 212 -6.89 19.07 -6.37
CA SER A 212 -7.19 19.03 -4.92
C SER A 212 -8.28 20.00 -4.51
N LEU A 213 -8.33 21.19 -5.11
CA LEU A 213 -9.41 22.16 -4.87
C LEU A 213 -10.77 21.62 -5.28
N ILE A 214 -10.84 20.94 -6.44
CA ILE A 214 -12.07 20.29 -6.90
C ILE A 214 -12.53 19.26 -5.86
N GLN A 215 -11.66 18.36 -5.47
CA GLN A 215 -11.99 17.29 -4.51
C GLN A 215 -12.38 17.85 -3.14
N LEU A 216 -11.63 18.81 -2.61
CA LEU A 216 -11.96 19.47 -1.35
C LEU A 216 -13.28 20.24 -1.44
N GLY A 217 -13.58 20.85 -2.59
CA GLY A 217 -14.87 21.49 -2.84
C GLY A 217 -16.03 20.50 -2.68
N PHE A 218 -15.96 19.32 -3.31
CA PHE A 218 -16.97 18.26 -3.14
C PHE A 218 -17.03 17.74 -1.70
N TYR A 219 -15.89 17.55 -1.05
CA TYR A 219 -15.83 17.11 0.34
C TYR A 219 -16.53 18.10 1.29
N LEU A 220 -16.20 19.39 1.18
CA LEU A 220 -16.82 20.44 2.00
C LEU A 220 -18.31 20.64 1.70
N TYR A 221 -18.69 20.55 0.42
CA TYR A 221 -20.07 20.61 0.00
C TYR A 221 -20.88 19.45 0.57
N ASN A 222 -20.32 18.23 0.56
CA ASN A 222 -20.93 17.06 1.18
C ASN A 222 -21.14 17.24 2.69
N ILE A 223 -20.16 17.77 3.42
CA ILE A 223 -20.30 18.05 4.85
C ILE A 223 -21.46 19.01 5.10
N LYS A 224 -21.62 20.04 4.25
CA LYS A 224 -22.65 21.08 4.42
C LYS A 224 -24.07 20.58 4.14
N ILE A 225 -24.27 19.76 3.11
CA ILE A 225 -25.62 19.39 2.63
C ILE A 225 -25.88 17.89 2.60
N ASN A 226 -24.94 17.09 3.07
CA ASN A 226 -25.04 15.64 3.19
C ASN A 226 -25.52 14.94 1.91
N ILE A 227 -24.83 15.21 0.79
CA ILE A 227 -25.16 14.66 -0.54
C ILE A 227 -24.67 13.21 -0.74
N ASP A 228 -23.99 12.65 0.25
CA ASP A 228 -23.52 11.27 0.19
C ASP A 228 -24.70 10.32 0.06
N ILE A 229 -24.69 9.50 -0.99
CA ILE A 229 -25.77 8.56 -1.33
C ILE A 229 -26.00 7.54 -0.21
N ASN A 230 -24.97 7.22 0.55
CA ASN A 230 -25.03 6.32 1.69
C ASN A 230 -24.55 7.06 2.96
N SER A 231 -25.25 8.12 3.33
CA SER A 231 -24.99 8.91 4.55
C SER A 231 -25.10 8.11 5.85
N THR A 232 -25.49 6.86 5.79
CA THR A 232 -25.42 5.93 6.90
C THR A 232 -23.97 5.60 7.20
N THR A 233 -23.30 6.57 7.83
CA THR A 233 -22.31 6.30 8.86
C THR A 233 -21.31 5.20 8.54
N ILE A 234 -20.47 5.43 7.54
CA ILE A 234 -19.16 4.80 7.60
C ILE A 234 -18.43 5.52 8.75
N ALA A 235 -18.54 4.97 9.95
CA ALA A 235 -17.92 5.54 11.13
C ALA A 235 -16.40 5.50 10.93
N ARG A 236 -15.83 6.64 10.54
CA ARG A 236 -14.38 6.83 10.48
C ARG A 236 -13.89 7.16 11.88
N GLN A 237 -12.65 6.77 12.18
CA GLN A 237 -12.04 7.06 13.49
C GLN A 237 -12.08 8.57 13.80
N GLY A 238 -11.73 9.42 12.83
CA GLY A 238 -11.84 10.88 12.93
C GLY A 238 -10.90 11.54 13.93
N HIS A 239 -9.97 10.78 14.53
CA HIS A 239 -8.93 11.30 15.41
C HIS A 239 -7.58 10.68 15.09
N PHE A 240 -6.51 11.41 15.31
CA PHE A 240 -5.15 10.97 15.14
C PHE A 240 -4.56 10.52 16.48
N SER A 241 -3.95 9.34 16.49
CA SER A 241 -3.21 8.82 17.63
C SER A 241 -1.79 8.46 17.18
N PHE A 242 -0.80 9.03 17.83
CA PHE A 242 0.61 8.73 17.55
C PHE A 242 0.97 7.29 17.93
N THR A 243 0.40 6.76 18.99
CA THR A 243 0.60 5.36 19.43
C THR A 243 0.04 4.39 18.41
N ASP A 244 -1.12 4.70 17.84
CA ASP A 244 -1.73 3.92 16.78
C ASP A 244 -0.88 3.93 15.51
N LEU A 245 -0.40 5.10 15.10
CA LEU A 245 0.53 5.22 13.98
C LEU A 245 1.79 4.35 14.19
N CYS A 246 2.38 4.41 15.38
CA CYS A 246 3.52 3.58 15.71
C CYS A 246 3.21 2.08 15.64
N SER A 247 2.03 1.66 16.12
CA SER A 247 1.60 0.26 16.07
C SER A 247 1.39 -0.22 14.63
N VAL A 248 0.78 0.61 13.78
CA VAL A 248 0.59 0.31 12.36
C VAL A 248 1.95 0.20 11.64
N ILE A 249 2.86 1.15 11.84
CA ILE A 249 4.21 1.09 11.24
C ILE A 249 4.95 -0.17 11.72
N TYR A 250 4.88 -0.48 13.02
CA TYR A 250 5.53 -1.66 13.56
C TYR A 250 5.01 -2.94 12.90
N VAL A 251 3.70 -3.15 12.90
CA VAL A 251 3.13 -4.41 12.40
C VAL A 251 3.19 -4.47 10.88
N ARG A 252 2.76 -3.42 10.18
CA ARG A 252 2.51 -3.46 8.74
C ARG A 252 3.73 -3.11 7.89
N ASP A 253 4.60 -2.21 8.34
CA ASP A 253 5.77 -1.78 7.57
C ASP A 253 7.08 -2.41 8.04
N LEU A 254 7.18 -2.83 9.33
CA LEU A 254 8.40 -3.45 9.85
C LEU A 254 8.30 -4.97 9.99
N VAL A 255 7.19 -5.50 10.50
CA VAL A 255 7.07 -6.94 10.74
C VAL A 255 6.56 -7.67 9.51
N PHE A 256 5.44 -7.25 8.96
CA PHE A 256 4.76 -7.97 7.90
C PHE A 256 5.55 -8.09 6.60
N PRO A 257 6.26 -7.07 6.07
CA PRO A 257 7.06 -7.22 4.87
C PRO A 257 8.22 -8.21 5.00
N PHE A 258 8.69 -8.45 6.23
CA PHE A 258 9.80 -9.38 6.50
C PHE A 258 9.36 -10.80 6.86
N LEU A 259 8.14 -10.98 7.34
CA LEU A 259 7.62 -12.29 7.78
C LEU A 259 6.49 -12.82 6.88
N GLY A 260 5.75 -11.93 6.24
CA GLY A 260 4.63 -12.26 5.35
C GLY A 260 3.43 -12.86 6.08
N HIS A 261 2.53 -13.47 5.34
CA HIS A 261 1.33 -14.15 5.88
C HIS A 261 1.66 -15.37 6.75
N ARG A 262 2.91 -15.81 6.82
CA ARG A 262 3.38 -16.88 7.71
C ARG A 262 4.05 -16.36 8.97
N TYR A 263 3.85 -15.10 9.29
CA TYR A 263 4.41 -14.50 10.51
C TYR A 263 3.99 -15.27 11.77
N ASP A 264 2.78 -15.84 11.80
CA ASP A 264 2.28 -16.68 12.89
C ASP A 264 3.16 -17.92 13.14
N VAL A 265 3.61 -18.60 12.08
CA VAL A 265 4.50 -19.76 12.19
C VAL A 265 5.84 -19.34 12.77
N ILE A 266 6.40 -18.23 12.28
CA ILE A 266 7.69 -17.72 12.74
C ILE A 266 7.57 -17.26 14.20
N ILE A 267 6.49 -16.57 14.55
CA ILE A 267 6.22 -16.18 15.95
C ILE A 267 6.10 -17.41 16.83
N LYS A 268 5.38 -18.46 16.42
CA LYS A 268 5.29 -19.72 17.17
C LYS A 268 6.67 -20.36 17.41
N VAL A 269 7.53 -20.36 16.39
CA VAL A 269 8.91 -20.87 16.53
C VAL A 269 9.71 -20.02 17.51
N ILE A 270 9.65 -18.69 17.40
CA ILE A 270 10.34 -17.77 18.31
C ILE A 270 9.84 -17.96 19.74
N VAL A 271 8.54 -18.07 19.92
CA VAL A 271 7.91 -18.31 21.23
C VAL A 271 8.37 -19.65 21.81
N LYS A 272 8.40 -20.72 21.00
CA LYS A 272 8.89 -22.03 21.45
C LYS A 272 10.36 -21.94 21.87
N ILE A 273 11.21 -21.34 21.07
CA ILE A 273 12.62 -21.13 21.42
C ILE A 273 12.75 -20.34 22.74
N TYR A 274 11.95 -19.29 22.92
CA TYR A 274 11.94 -18.49 24.13
C TYR A 274 11.60 -19.34 25.37
N TYR A 275 10.55 -20.16 25.32
CA TYR A 275 10.16 -21.01 26.43
C TYR A 275 11.22 -22.09 26.74
N GLU A 276 11.81 -22.68 25.71
CA GLU A 276 12.93 -23.64 25.88
C GLU A 276 14.13 -22.97 26.56
N LEU A 277 14.52 -21.77 26.11
CA LEU A 277 15.61 -21.01 26.71
C LEU A 277 15.30 -20.61 28.16
N GLN A 278 14.03 -20.28 28.45
CA GLN A 278 13.59 -19.94 29.81
C GLN A 278 13.56 -21.16 30.73
N ALA A 279 13.05 -22.31 30.26
CA ALA A 279 13.00 -23.55 31.00
C ALA A 279 14.41 -24.03 31.39
N HIS A 280 15.39 -23.81 30.52
CA HIS A 280 16.80 -24.14 30.81
C HIS A 280 17.60 -23.01 31.47
N HIS A 281 16.96 -21.93 31.90
CA HIS A 281 17.60 -20.73 32.47
C HIS A 281 18.66 -20.07 31.58
N LEU A 282 18.67 -20.38 30.27
CA LEU A 282 19.66 -19.88 29.31
C LEU A 282 19.31 -18.50 28.75
N PHE A 283 18.08 -18.02 28.91
CA PHE A 283 17.61 -16.78 28.32
C PHE A 283 18.40 -15.56 28.80
N ILE A 284 18.57 -15.40 30.11
CA ILE A 284 19.32 -14.27 30.68
C ILE A 284 20.82 -14.31 30.30
N PRO A 285 21.55 -15.45 30.43
CA PRO A 285 22.92 -15.53 29.95
C PRO A 285 23.11 -15.15 28.48
N ILE A 286 22.22 -15.61 27.59
CA ILE A 286 22.28 -15.27 26.15
C ILE A 286 22.05 -13.77 25.93
N LEU A 287 21.09 -13.15 26.59
CA LEU A 287 20.88 -11.71 26.53
C LEU A 287 22.09 -10.92 27.00
N ILE A 288 22.73 -11.35 28.08
CA ILE A 288 23.97 -10.73 28.59
C ILE A 288 25.10 -10.85 27.56
N ILE A 289 25.30 -12.02 26.95
CA ILE A 289 26.33 -12.24 25.91
C ILE A 289 26.08 -11.34 24.70
N ILE A 290 24.82 -11.26 24.23
CA ILE A 290 24.45 -10.39 23.10
C ILE A 290 24.68 -8.92 23.46
N GLY A 291 24.23 -8.50 24.65
CA GLY A 291 24.44 -7.14 25.15
C GLY A 291 25.91 -6.75 25.27
N LEU A 292 26.73 -7.63 25.84
CA LEU A 292 28.18 -7.42 25.93
C LEU A 292 28.84 -7.37 24.55
N SER A 293 28.44 -8.26 23.62
CA SER A 293 28.94 -8.24 22.24
C SER A 293 28.62 -6.92 21.53
N LEU A 294 27.39 -6.42 21.70
CA LEU A 294 26.98 -5.13 21.14
C LEU A 294 27.75 -3.95 21.76
N ILE A 295 28.01 -3.99 23.06
CA ILE A 295 28.83 -2.98 23.76
C ILE A 295 30.28 -3.00 23.25
N ILE A 296 30.86 -4.21 23.05
CA ILE A 296 32.21 -4.35 22.49
C ILE A 296 32.26 -3.77 21.07
N VAL A 297 31.28 -4.09 20.22
CA VAL A 297 31.18 -3.51 18.87
C VAL A 297 31.05 -1.99 18.93
N LEU A 298 30.29 -1.46 19.88
CA LEU A 298 30.14 -0.03 20.10
C LEU A 298 31.49 0.62 20.47
N ILE A 299 32.20 0.06 21.45
CA ILE A 299 33.52 0.57 21.90
C ILE A 299 34.54 0.52 20.76
N CYS A 300 34.61 -0.60 20.04
CA CYS A 300 35.51 -0.74 18.89
C CYS A 300 35.23 0.28 17.80
N THR A 301 33.94 0.59 17.58
CA THR A 301 33.52 1.52 16.54
C THR A 301 33.84 2.98 16.92
N ILE A 302 33.66 3.35 18.19
CA ILE A 302 34.02 4.67 18.72
C ILE A 302 35.53 4.90 18.58
N LYS A 303 36.36 3.87 18.81
CA LYS A 303 37.82 3.97 18.78
C LYS A 303 38.39 4.17 17.37
N TYR A 304 37.72 3.70 16.32
CA TYR A 304 38.33 3.55 14.98
C TYR A 304 37.76 4.42 13.85
N SER A 305 36.75 5.30 14.04
CA SER A 305 36.29 6.15 12.94
C SER A 305 35.54 7.43 13.33
N LYS A 306 35.71 8.53 12.55
CA LYS A 306 35.23 9.89 12.90
C LYS A 306 33.73 10.15 12.68
N ILE A 307 33.07 9.58 11.70
CA ILE A 307 31.65 9.90 11.39
C ILE A 307 30.82 8.65 11.12
N ARG A 308 31.42 7.60 10.56
CA ARG A 308 30.75 6.30 10.40
C ARG A 308 30.33 5.69 11.74
N SER A 309 31.00 6.12 12.83
CA SER A 309 30.68 5.72 14.19
C SER A 309 29.29 6.16 14.65
N LEU A 310 28.78 7.34 14.26
CA LEU A 310 27.50 7.82 14.77
C LEU A 310 26.31 6.95 14.34
N LEU A 311 26.25 6.51 13.08
CA LEU A 311 25.20 5.61 12.61
C LEU A 311 25.31 4.25 13.27
N VAL A 312 26.53 3.70 13.38
CA VAL A 312 26.76 2.40 14.04
C VAL A 312 26.50 2.51 15.54
N ILE A 313 26.92 3.61 16.18
CA ILE A 313 26.60 3.93 17.58
C ILE A 313 25.09 4.01 17.75
N TYR A 314 24.41 4.74 16.89
CA TYR A 314 22.96 4.87 16.94
C TYR A 314 22.28 3.50 16.78
N ILE A 315 22.60 2.73 15.73
CA ILE A 315 22.03 1.40 15.48
C ILE A 315 22.35 0.46 16.66
N THR A 316 23.58 0.46 17.16
CA THR A 316 23.98 -0.41 18.27
C THR A 316 23.30 -0.01 19.58
N THR A 317 23.18 1.28 19.86
CA THR A 317 22.42 1.80 21.01
C THR A 317 20.94 1.44 20.90
N CYS A 318 20.37 1.56 19.71
CA CYS A 318 19.00 1.17 19.43
C CYS A 318 18.77 -0.34 19.61
N LEU A 319 19.71 -1.17 19.15
CA LEU A 319 19.65 -2.61 19.37
C LEU A 319 19.82 -2.97 20.84
N VAL A 320 20.69 -2.31 21.57
CA VAL A 320 20.84 -2.50 23.03
C VAL A 320 19.55 -2.10 23.75
N ILE A 321 18.99 -0.93 23.45
CA ILE A 321 17.71 -0.51 24.02
C ILE A 321 16.61 -1.50 23.65
N PHE A 322 16.56 -1.96 22.40
CA PHE A 322 15.61 -2.97 21.96
C PHE A 322 15.75 -4.25 22.78
N PHE A 323 16.96 -4.80 22.92
CA PHE A 323 17.18 -6.03 23.70
C PHE A 323 16.91 -5.83 25.19
N VAL A 324 17.27 -4.69 25.79
CA VAL A 324 16.98 -4.38 27.19
C VAL A 324 15.48 -4.22 27.41
N VAL A 325 14.80 -3.44 26.57
CA VAL A 325 13.34 -3.23 26.68
C VAL A 325 12.60 -4.53 26.40
N TYR A 326 12.99 -5.30 25.37
CA TYR A 326 12.37 -6.59 25.07
C TYR A 326 12.72 -7.68 26.08
N GLY A 327 13.96 -7.73 26.57
CA GLY A 327 14.40 -8.73 27.53
C GLY A 327 13.89 -8.50 28.93
N VAL A 328 13.90 -7.24 29.41
CA VAL A 328 13.51 -6.91 30.78
C VAL A 328 11.98 -6.75 30.89
N ILE A 329 11.35 -6.11 29.91
CA ILE A 329 9.90 -5.86 29.92
C ILE A 329 9.12 -7.01 29.25
N GLY A 330 9.78 -7.78 28.36
CA GLY A 330 9.20 -8.93 27.64
C GLY A 330 8.65 -10.04 28.51
N LYS A 331 9.11 -10.11 29.75
CA LYS A 331 8.73 -11.17 30.70
C LYS A 331 7.24 -11.25 31.02
N THR A 332 6.48 -10.17 30.81
CA THR A 332 5.13 -10.07 31.34
C THR A 332 4.01 -10.18 30.31
N ILE A 333 4.23 -9.98 29.01
CA ILE A 333 3.11 -9.66 28.14
C ILE A 333 3.00 -10.46 26.82
N LEU A 334 4.08 -10.70 26.09
CA LEU A 334 3.98 -11.45 24.81
C LEU A 334 3.74 -12.95 25.02
N PHE A 335 3.92 -13.43 26.25
CA PHE A 335 4.01 -14.86 26.55
C PHE A 335 3.20 -15.29 27.77
N ALA A 336 2.19 -14.51 28.15
CA ALA A 336 1.44 -14.75 29.38
C ALA A 336 0.61 -16.06 29.40
N HIS A 337 0.28 -16.66 28.25
CA HIS A 337 -0.46 -17.91 28.21
C HIS A 337 -0.09 -18.84 27.05
N PRO A 338 0.46 -20.05 27.32
CA PRO A 338 0.71 -21.09 26.31
C PRO A 338 -0.58 -21.70 25.73
N TYR A 339 -1.72 -21.50 26.36
CA TYR A 339 -3.01 -22.08 25.97
C TYR A 339 -3.56 -21.56 24.63
N TYR A 340 -3.12 -20.39 24.18
CA TYR A 340 -3.64 -19.69 23.02
C TYR A 340 -2.97 -20.08 21.70
N LEU A 341 -1.93 -20.90 21.70
CA LEU A 341 -1.14 -21.21 20.49
C LEU A 341 -1.61 -22.47 19.76
N SER A 342 -2.70 -23.11 20.17
CA SER A 342 -3.11 -24.41 19.61
C SER A 342 -3.96 -24.33 18.34
N ASN A 343 -4.64 -23.23 18.04
CA ASN A 343 -5.53 -23.08 16.88
C ASN A 343 -5.22 -21.83 16.05
N PHE A 344 -5.22 -21.95 14.72
CA PHE A 344 -4.93 -20.89 13.76
C PHE A 344 -5.90 -19.69 13.88
N GLU A 345 -7.20 -19.95 14.04
CA GLU A 345 -8.19 -18.90 14.31
C GLU A 345 -7.92 -18.16 15.62
N THR A 346 -7.45 -18.89 16.62
CA THR A 346 -7.09 -18.31 17.92
C THR A 346 -5.85 -17.41 17.80
N SER A 347 -4.87 -17.72 16.95
CA SER A 347 -3.68 -16.85 16.75
C SER A 347 -4.06 -15.50 16.12
N MET A 348 -5.06 -15.46 15.26
CA MET A 348 -5.58 -14.26 14.64
C MET A 348 -6.39 -13.41 15.61
N ILE A 349 -7.26 -14.05 16.37
CA ILE A 349 -8.00 -13.44 17.49
C ILE A 349 -7.00 -12.95 18.54
N ILE A 350 -5.88 -13.63 18.77
CA ILE A 350 -4.87 -13.25 19.76
C ILE A 350 -4.06 -12.05 19.31
N MET A 351 -3.72 -11.88 18.04
CA MET A 351 -3.12 -10.61 17.62
C MET A 351 -4.15 -9.48 17.78
N ALA A 352 -5.40 -9.71 17.46
CA ALA A 352 -6.48 -8.77 17.74
C ALA A 352 -6.75 -8.68 19.25
N ASP A 353 -6.78 -9.79 20.01
CA ASP A 353 -7.00 -9.87 21.46
C ASP A 353 -5.75 -9.50 22.27
N VAL A 354 -4.55 -9.79 21.82
CA VAL A 354 -3.31 -9.28 22.41
C VAL A 354 -3.24 -7.76 22.30
N PHE A 355 -3.77 -7.19 21.22
CA PHE A 355 -3.97 -5.74 21.12
C PHE A 355 -5.21 -5.25 21.88
N HIS A 356 -6.17 -6.11 22.23
CA HIS A 356 -7.42 -5.75 22.92
C HIS A 356 -7.43 -6.07 24.43
N HIS A 357 -6.77 -7.13 24.88
CA HIS A 357 -6.78 -7.59 26.30
C HIS A 357 -5.48 -7.37 27.04
N LEU A 358 -4.36 -7.21 26.35
CA LEU A 358 -3.20 -6.61 26.99
C LEU A 358 -3.55 -5.14 27.18
N GLU A 359 -3.38 -4.65 28.41
CA GLU A 359 -3.45 -3.22 28.70
C GLU A 359 -2.85 -2.48 27.52
N ILE A 360 -3.72 -1.96 26.66
CA ILE A 360 -3.43 -1.29 25.37
C ILE A 360 -2.18 -0.40 25.48
N ASN A 361 -1.94 0.16 26.64
CA ASN A 361 -0.81 1.00 26.98
C ASN A 361 0.58 0.35 26.85
N GLN A 362 0.73 -0.96 27.09
CA GLN A 362 2.07 -1.56 27.08
C GLN A 362 2.51 -2.06 25.71
N VAL A 363 1.60 -2.55 24.87
CA VAL A 363 1.91 -2.91 23.48
C VAL A 363 2.17 -1.65 22.67
N SER A 364 1.40 -0.60 22.91
CA SER A 364 1.59 0.69 22.24
C SER A 364 2.95 1.34 22.58
N ILE A 365 3.39 1.28 23.85
CA ILE A 365 4.70 1.82 24.23
C ILE A 365 5.84 1.09 23.52
N ARG A 366 5.79 -0.25 23.42
CA ARG A 366 6.84 -1.03 22.76
C ARG A 366 6.89 -0.79 21.25
N SER A 367 5.75 -0.83 20.60
CA SER A 367 5.68 -0.49 19.18
C SER A 367 6.14 0.95 18.93
N CYS A 368 5.83 1.89 19.81
CA CYS A 368 6.34 3.25 19.73
C CYS A 368 7.87 3.30 19.84
N VAL A 369 8.47 2.62 20.83
CA VAL A 369 9.93 2.61 20.99
C VAL A 369 10.62 2.05 19.74
N ILE A 370 10.18 0.88 19.25
CA ILE A 370 10.76 0.24 18.07
C ILE A 370 10.59 1.12 16.84
N THR A 371 9.38 1.64 16.64
CA THR A 371 9.08 2.53 15.51
C THR A 371 9.90 3.80 15.57
N CYS A 372 10.02 4.46 16.73
CA CYS A 372 10.85 5.66 16.89
C CYS A 372 12.33 5.37 16.61
N ILE A 373 12.84 4.22 17.04
CA ILE A 373 14.19 3.76 16.73
C ILE A 373 14.36 3.60 15.21
N PHE A 374 13.42 2.93 14.55
CA PHE A 374 13.47 2.75 13.10
C PHE A 374 13.41 4.10 12.36
N LEU A 375 12.42 4.92 12.69
CA LEU A 375 12.25 6.24 12.05
C LEU A 375 13.46 7.15 12.30
N GLY A 376 13.99 7.14 13.52
CA GLY A 376 15.21 7.88 13.85
C GLY A 376 16.43 7.36 13.07
N GLY A 377 16.57 6.04 12.91
CA GLY A 377 17.63 5.42 12.11
C GLY A 377 17.56 5.82 10.64
N VAL A 378 16.39 5.74 10.04
CA VAL A 378 16.17 6.18 8.66
C VAL A 378 16.43 7.69 8.51
N SER A 379 15.93 8.51 9.44
CA SER A 379 16.19 9.97 9.45
C SER A 379 17.68 10.29 9.56
N SER A 380 18.43 9.53 10.36
CA SER A 380 19.89 9.67 10.49
C SER A 380 20.62 9.37 9.18
N ILE A 381 20.13 8.42 8.37
CA ILE A 381 20.69 8.14 7.04
C ILE A 381 20.58 9.38 6.14
N PHE A 382 19.45 10.08 6.14
CA PHE A 382 19.28 11.30 5.32
C PHE A 382 20.17 12.45 5.77
N ILE A 383 20.44 12.57 7.06
CA ILE A 383 21.33 13.59 7.63
C ILE A 383 22.79 13.28 7.27
N LEU A 384 23.22 12.03 7.48
CA LEU A 384 24.62 11.61 7.31
C LEU A 384 25.03 11.45 5.84
N TYR A 385 24.08 11.11 4.96
CA TYR A 385 24.36 10.84 3.54
C TYR A 385 23.53 11.74 2.62
N PRO A 386 24.03 12.93 2.25
CA PRO A 386 23.31 13.86 1.37
C PRO A 386 22.84 13.26 0.03
N SER A 387 23.55 12.23 -0.47
CA SER A 387 23.17 11.49 -1.67
C SER A 387 21.82 10.76 -1.55
N THR A 388 21.32 10.53 -0.34
CA THR A 388 20.05 9.87 -0.08
C THR A 388 18.85 10.82 0.01
N ARG A 389 19.08 12.14 0.03
CA ARG A 389 18.04 13.16 0.28
C ARG A 389 16.83 13.08 -0.67
N LYS A 390 17.02 12.65 -1.92
CA LYS A 390 15.87 12.45 -2.83
C LYS A 390 14.87 11.43 -2.30
N ALA A 391 15.34 10.38 -1.65
CA ALA A 391 14.48 9.36 -1.08
C ALA A 391 13.75 9.84 0.20
N PHE A 392 14.16 10.97 0.79
CA PHE A 392 13.44 11.59 1.90
C PHE A 392 12.00 11.94 1.56
N ILE A 393 11.73 12.31 0.30
CA ILE A 393 10.37 12.56 -0.19
C ILE A 393 9.51 11.29 -0.07
N LEU A 394 10.04 10.12 -0.45
CA LEU A 394 9.33 8.84 -0.34
C LEU A 394 9.05 8.52 1.13
N TYR A 395 10.02 8.74 2.01
CA TYR A 395 9.89 8.53 3.44
C TYR A 395 8.79 9.39 4.07
N ILE A 396 8.82 10.70 3.81
CA ILE A 396 7.79 11.62 4.33
C ILE A 396 6.42 11.29 3.74
N THR A 397 6.34 10.96 2.44
CA THR A 397 5.07 10.55 1.82
C THR A 397 4.50 9.31 2.50
N ALA A 398 5.33 8.31 2.79
CA ALA A 398 4.90 7.09 3.48
C ALA A 398 4.33 7.42 4.87
N LEU A 399 5.00 8.25 5.65
CA LEU A 399 4.53 8.66 6.98
C LEU A 399 3.23 9.46 6.92
N LEU A 400 3.12 10.40 5.99
CA LEU A 400 1.91 11.20 5.82
C LEU A 400 0.72 10.34 5.39
N THR A 401 0.91 9.38 4.48
CA THR A 401 -0.17 8.48 4.03
C THR A 401 -0.66 7.57 5.15
N LEU A 402 0.25 7.04 5.98
CA LEU A 402 -0.12 6.26 7.16
C LEU A 402 -0.84 7.11 8.22
N SER A 403 -0.38 8.34 8.42
CA SER A 403 -1.05 9.27 9.36
C SER A 403 -2.49 9.55 8.93
N LEU A 404 -2.72 9.75 7.61
CA LEU A 404 -4.06 9.91 7.07
C LEU A 404 -4.88 8.63 7.18
N ALA A 405 -4.26 7.47 6.98
CA ALA A 405 -4.90 6.17 7.15
C ALA A 405 -5.39 5.97 8.59
N VAL A 406 -4.54 6.26 9.59
CA VAL A 406 -4.92 6.21 11.01
C VAL A 406 -6.08 7.16 11.31
N TYR A 407 -6.04 8.39 10.79
CA TYR A 407 -7.14 9.35 10.99
C TYR A 407 -8.45 8.90 10.35
N GLY A 408 -8.39 8.34 9.15
CA GLY A 408 -9.55 8.08 8.30
C GLY A 408 -10.03 6.62 8.27
N VAL A 409 -9.44 5.71 9.04
CA VAL A 409 -9.82 4.29 9.01
C VAL A 409 -11.26 4.06 9.46
N ILE A 410 -11.92 3.14 8.77
CA ILE A 410 -13.26 2.66 9.12
C ILE A 410 -13.11 1.56 10.16
N GLY A 411 -13.89 1.63 11.26
CA GLY A 411 -13.88 0.61 12.31
C GLY A 411 -12.72 0.70 13.31
N GLY A 412 -11.89 1.77 13.22
CA GLY A 412 -10.81 2.05 14.18
C GLY A 412 -9.47 1.38 13.85
N THR A 413 -8.44 1.77 14.57
CA THR A 413 -7.03 1.39 14.32
C THR A 413 -6.79 -0.12 14.36
N ILE A 414 -7.59 -0.88 15.09
CA ILE A 414 -7.48 -2.35 15.15
C ILE A 414 -7.59 -2.96 13.75
N GLN A 415 -8.41 -2.39 12.87
CA GLN A 415 -8.53 -2.83 11.49
C GLN A 415 -7.24 -2.58 10.68
N LEU A 416 -6.50 -1.53 11.00
CA LEU A 416 -5.22 -1.24 10.35
C LEU A 416 -4.10 -2.17 10.81
N VAL A 417 -4.12 -2.61 12.05
CA VAL A 417 -3.09 -3.49 12.59
C VAL A 417 -3.24 -4.92 12.06
N ASN A 418 -4.47 -5.37 11.76
CA ASN A 418 -4.71 -6.71 11.24
C ASN A 418 -4.26 -6.84 9.77
N PRO A 419 -3.22 -7.64 9.44
CA PRO A 419 -2.67 -7.75 8.09
C PRO A 419 -3.56 -8.51 7.09
N TYR A 420 -4.70 -9.05 7.52
CA TYR A 420 -5.64 -9.74 6.63
C TYR A 420 -6.80 -8.86 6.16
N PHE A 421 -6.88 -7.65 6.69
CA PHE A 421 -7.90 -6.68 6.32
C PHE A 421 -7.25 -5.34 6.01
N THR A 422 -7.93 -4.54 5.20
CA THR A 422 -7.54 -3.14 4.98
C THR A 422 -6.14 -2.94 4.36
N GLU A 423 -5.68 -3.87 3.52
CA GLU A 423 -4.39 -3.80 2.79
C GLU A 423 -4.22 -2.46 2.05
N ARG A 424 -5.32 -1.88 1.57
CA ARG A 424 -5.34 -0.60 0.86
C ARG A 424 -4.68 0.55 1.63
N TYR A 425 -4.77 0.56 2.95
CA TYR A 425 -4.24 1.67 3.75
C TYR A 425 -2.72 1.63 3.93
N THR A 426 -2.12 0.45 3.82
CA THR A 426 -0.69 0.22 4.10
C THR A 426 0.13 -0.14 2.86
N PHE A 427 -0.52 -0.54 1.76
CA PHE A 427 0.15 -0.77 0.47
C PHE A 427 1.06 0.40 0.06
N LEU A 428 0.56 1.62 0.16
CA LEU A 428 1.27 2.79 -0.35
C LEU A 428 2.55 3.06 0.44
N SER A 429 2.52 2.96 1.77
CA SER A 429 3.71 3.11 2.62
C SER A 429 4.74 2.02 2.32
N GLN A 430 4.31 0.76 2.22
CA GLN A 430 5.19 -0.35 1.87
C GLN A 430 5.82 -0.17 0.49
N ALA A 431 5.05 0.21 -0.53
CA ALA A 431 5.57 0.49 -1.87
C ALA A 431 6.62 1.61 -1.88
N LEU A 432 6.38 2.68 -1.12
CA LEU A 432 7.32 3.78 -0.98
C LEU A 432 8.60 3.36 -0.23
N PHE A 433 8.48 2.58 0.85
CA PHE A 433 9.63 2.07 1.59
C PHE A 433 10.49 1.11 0.76
N VAL A 434 9.92 0.20 -0.01
CA VAL A 434 10.73 -0.72 -0.84
C VAL A 434 11.49 0.04 -1.93
N ILE A 435 10.93 1.08 -2.53
CA ILE A 435 11.63 1.94 -3.50
C ILE A 435 12.67 2.82 -2.81
N MET A 436 12.41 3.30 -1.60
CA MET A 436 13.41 4.00 -0.78
C MET A 436 14.62 3.10 -0.48
N ILE A 437 14.40 1.85 -0.07
CA ILE A 437 15.47 0.87 0.18
C ILE A 437 16.24 0.57 -1.11
N LEU A 438 15.56 0.46 -2.25
CA LEU A 438 16.22 0.32 -3.55
C LEU A 438 17.12 1.52 -3.85
N TYR A 439 16.66 2.73 -3.60
CA TYR A 439 17.47 3.94 -3.77
C TYR A 439 18.69 3.93 -2.84
N PHE A 440 18.54 3.50 -1.59
CA PHE A 440 19.66 3.34 -0.66
C PHE A 440 20.71 2.34 -1.13
N SER A 441 20.31 1.26 -1.81
CA SER A 441 21.22 0.27 -2.35
C SER A 441 22.20 0.80 -3.40
N ILE A 442 21.90 2.00 -3.93
CA ILE A 442 22.72 2.67 -4.93
C ILE A 442 23.47 3.85 -4.31
N SER A 443 22.83 4.58 -3.41
CA SER A 443 23.30 5.89 -2.92
C SER A 443 24.17 5.81 -1.67
N LEU A 444 24.09 4.73 -0.89
CA LEU A 444 24.85 4.56 0.35
C LEU A 444 26.31 4.15 0.08
N PRO A 445 27.22 4.28 1.06
CA PRO A 445 28.57 3.71 1.03
C PRO A 445 28.54 2.17 0.89
N LYS A 446 29.70 1.57 0.55
CA LYS A 446 29.84 0.13 0.21
C LYS A 446 29.12 -0.79 1.21
N THR A 447 29.34 -0.61 2.52
CA THR A 447 28.70 -1.44 3.56
C THR A 447 27.18 -1.26 3.55
N GLY A 448 26.67 -0.02 3.50
CA GLY A 448 25.24 0.24 3.41
C GLY A 448 24.60 -0.36 2.15
N LYS A 449 25.30 -0.31 1.01
CA LYS A 449 24.84 -0.97 -0.24
C LYS A 449 24.71 -2.48 -0.09
N ILE A 450 25.64 -3.13 0.61
CA ILE A 450 25.57 -4.59 0.83
C ILE A 450 24.38 -4.93 1.70
N ILE A 451 24.22 -4.24 2.83
CA ILE A 451 23.10 -4.46 3.76
C ILE A 451 21.75 -4.26 3.04
N THR A 452 21.59 -3.16 2.32
CA THR A 452 20.34 -2.88 1.62
C THR A 452 20.05 -3.89 0.50
N LYS A 453 21.06 -4.43 -0.18
CA LYS A 453 20.87 -5.51 -1.17
C LYS A 453 20.40 -6.82 -0.52
N ILE A 454 20.93 -7.17 0.66
CA ILE A 454 20.46 -8.33 1.43
C ILE A 454 19.00 -8.13 1.84
N VAL A 455 18.64 -6.94 2.31
CA VAL A 455 17.25 -6.58 2.65
C VAL A 455 16.34 -6.69 1.41
N ILE A 456 16.76 -6.17 0.26
CA ILE A 456 16.01 -6.28 -1.00
C ILE A 456 15.78 -7.74 -1.38
N LEU A 457 16.83 -8.58 -1.33
CA LEU A 457 16.70 -10.00 -1.64
C LEU A 457 15.70 -10.68 -0.72
N TRP A 458 15.73 -10.38 0.58
CA TRP A 458 14.79 -10.92 1.56
C TRP A 458 13.36 -10.47 1.30
N LEU A 459 13.15 -9.17 1.05
CA LEU A 459 11.83 -8.62 0.69
C LEU A 459 11.26 -9.25 -0.58
N LEU A 460 12.10 -9.53 -1.58
CA LEU A 460 11.67 -10.22 -2.80
C LEU A 460 11.28 -11.67 -2.52
N ILE A 461 12.01 -12.38 -1.67
CA ILE A 461 11.68 -13.76 -1.28
C ILE A 461 10.33 -13.78 -0.55
N VAL A 462 10.19 -13.01 0.52
CA VAL A 462 8.95 -12.97 1.32
C VAL A 462 7.78 -12.44 0.48
N GLY A 463 8.00 -11.36 -0.27
CA GLY A 463 6.97 -10.76 -1.11
C GLY A 463 6.49 -11.70 -2.22
N SER A 464 7.40 -12.49 -2.85
CA SER A 464 7.01 -13.49 -3.85
C SER A 464 6.15 -14.61 -3.24
N PHE A 465 6.50 -15.10 -2.06
CA PHE A 465 5.66 -16.08 -1.35
C PHE A 465 4.26 -15.53 -1.05
N ASN A 466 4.17 -14.29 -0.58
CA ASN A 466 2.88 -13.64 -0.32
C ASN A 466 2.08 -13.41 -1.60
N PHE A 467 2.75 -13.02 -2.67
CA PHE A 467 2.12 -12.73 -3.95
C PHE A 467 1.39 -13.93 -4.55
N PHE A 468 1.96 -15.12 -4.44
CA PHE A 468 1.36 -16.36 -4.98
C PHE A 468 0.40 -17.06 -4.01
N GLN A 469 0.14 -16.50 -2.84
CA GLN A 469 -0.93 -17.01 -2.00
C GLN A 469 -2.29 -16.60 -2.59
N LEU A 470 -3.26 -17.49 -2.45
CA LEU A 470 -4.64 -17.18 -2.82
C LEU A 470 -5.13 -15.99 -1.99
N LEU A 471 -5.84 -15.09 -2.67
CA LEU A 471 -6.52 -13.99 -2.01
C LEU A 471 -7.41 -14.56 -0.88
N PRO A 472 -7.43 -13.97 0.32
CA PRO A 472 -8.29 -14.44 1.41
C PRO A 472 -9.75 -14.59 0.96
N GLU A 473 -10.25 -13.64 0.19
CA GLU A 473 -11.61 -13.63 -0.35
C GLU A 473 -11.88 -14.82 -1.30
N ALA A 474 -10.87 -15.30 -2.00
CA ALA A 474 -11.00 -16.48 -2.86
C ALA A 474 -11.07 -17.78 -2.04
N LYS A 475 -10.42 -17.82 -0.86
CA LYS A 475 -10.48 -18.98 0.05
C LYS A 475 -11.83 -19.08 0.76
N ASP A 476 -12.44 -17.96 1.11
CA ASP A 476 -13.71 -17.90 1.86
C ASP A 476 -14.93 -17.98 0.95
N GLY A 477 -14.76 -18.39 -0.31
CA GLY A 477 -15.86 -18.48 -1.29
C GLY A 477 -16.36 -17.12 -1.76
N GLY A 478 -15.64 -16.03 -1.48
CA GLY A 478 -15.98 -14.67 -1.91
C GLY A 478 -15.68 -14.38 -3.38
N GLY A 479 -14.99 -15.31 -4.06
CA GLY A 479 -14.65 -15.21 -5.48
C GLY A 479 -15.81 -15.63 -6.38
N HIS A 480 -16.93 -14.90 -6.38
CA HIS A 480 -18.07 -15.24 -7.21
C HIS A 480 -17.75 -15.05 -8.70
N ILE A 481 -18.05 -16.07 -9.51
CA ILE A 481 -17.92 -16.03 -10.96
C ILE A 481 -19.09 -15.23 -11.52
N TRP A 482 -18.84 -14.03 -12.01
CA TRP A 482 -19.86 -13.10 -12.47
C TRP A 482 -20.85 -13.70 -13.46
N LYS A 483 -20.36 -14.47 -14.45
CA LYS A 483 -21.23 -15.11 -15.44
C LYS A 483 -22.21 -16.12 -14.82
N GLN A 484 -21.79 -16.86 -13.79
CA GLN A 484 -22.67 -17.80 -13.08
C GLN A 484 -23.71 -17.05 -12.24
N GLU A 485 -23.33 -15.96 -11.61
CA GLU A 485 -24.25 -15.12 -10.85
C GLU A 485 -25.32 -14.51 -11.77
N LEU A 486 -24.93 -14.06 -12.97
CA LEU A 486 -25.88 -13.59 -13.98
C LEU A 486 -26.82 -14.69 -14.50
N GLN A 487 -26.35 -15.93 -14.62
CA GLN A 487 -27.23 -17.06 -15.01
C GLN A 487 -28.31 -17.28 -13.96
N LYS A 488 -27.99 -17.21 -12.66
CA LYS A 488 -28.98 -17.31 -11.58
C LYS A 488 -30.00 -16.14 -11.66
N TRP A 489 -29.53 -14.92 -11.91
CA TRP A 489 -30.42 -13.79 -12.10
C TRP A 489 -31.33 -13.95 -13.35
N LYS A 490 -30.81 -14.45 -14.46
CA LYS A 490 -31.60 -14.73 -15.67
C LYS A 490 -32.69 -15.81 -15.44
N GLN A 491 -32.49 -16.69 -14.47
CA GLN A 491 -33.47 -17.71 -14.06
C GLN A 491 -34.49 -17.16 -13.05
N ASN A 492 -34.07 -16.20 -12.22
CA ASN A 492 -34.91 -15.59 -11.20
C ASN A 492 -34.56 -14.09 -11.07
N SER A 493 -35.44 -13.21 -11.54
CA SER A 493 -35.25 -11.76 -11.52
C SER A 493 -35.10 -11.16 -10.13
N ASP A 494 -35.60 -11.84 -9.10
CA ASP A 494 -35.46 -11.38 -7.70
C ASP A 494 -34.10 -11.73 -7.11
N TYR A 495 -33.33 -12.58 -7.79
CA TYR A 495 -31.98 -12.92 -7.37
C TYR A 495 -31.06 -11.70 -7.52
N ARG A 496 -30.26 -11.44 -6.49
CA ARG A 496 -29.26 -10.37 -6.49
C ARG A 496 -27.89 -10.97 -6.76
N PRO A 497 -27.31 -10.78 -7.97
CA PRO A 497 -25.99 -11.30 -8.31
C PRO A 497 -24.94 -10.88 -7.30
N LYS A 498 -24.23 -11.86 -6.75
CA LYS A 498 -23.14 -11.63 -5.80
C LYS A 498 -21.90 -11.14 -6.53
N ILE A 499 -21.14 -10.26 -5.89
CA ILE A 499 -19.88 -9.71 -6.37
C ILE A 499 -18.79 -9.91 -5.31
N TRP A 500 -17.54 -9.60 -5.64
CA TRP A 500 -16.46 -9.52 -4.69
C TRP A 500 -16.63 -8.22 -3.86
N SER A 501 -16.34 -8.15 -2.59
CA SER A 501 -16.00 -9.19 -1.62
C SER A 501 -17.25 -9.82 -1.02
N SER A 502 -17.06 -10.74 -0.04
CA SER A 502 -18.19 -11.42 0.63
C SER A 502 -19.23 -10.42 1.17
N GLY A 503 -20.51 -10.77 1.00
CA GLY A 503 -21.65 -9.93 1.45
C GLY A 503 -22.10 -8.85 0.46
N TRP A 504 -21.38 -8.59 -0.62
CA TRP A 504 -21.76 -7.62 -1.64
C TRP A 504 -22.55 -8.24 -2.80
N TYR A 505 -23.51 -7.48 -3.32
CA TYR A 505 -24.36 -7.89 -4.47
C TYR A 505 -24.73 -6.67 -5.31
N ILE A 506 -25.19 -6.91 -6.53
CA ILE A 506 -25.69 -5.86 -7.43
C ILE A 506 -27.22 -5.98 -7.52
N VAL A 507 -27.90 -4.84 -7.43
CA VAL A 507 -29.28 -4.69 -7.90
C VAL A 507 -29.20 -4.34 -9.38
N VAL A 508 -29.50 -5.30 -10.24
CA VAL A 508 -29.37 -5.11 -11.70
C VAL A 508 -30.31 -4.00 -12.16
N PRO A 509 -29.82 -2.96 -12.88
CA PRO A 509 -30.64 -1.84 -13.32
C PRO A 509 -31.79 -2.30 -14.22
N GLU A 510 -32.98 -1.68 -14.08
CA GLU A 510 -34.23 -2.08 -14.74
C GLU A 510 -34.14 -2.14 -16.26
N GLN A 511 -33.30 -1.31 -16.90
CA GLN A 511 -33.11 -1.32 -18.33
C GLN A 511 -32.57 -2.67 -18.87
N PHE A 512 -31.89 -3.48 -18.06
CA PHE A 512 -31.48 -4.82 -18.42
C PHE A 512 -32.60 -5.86 -18.24
N SER A 513 -33.59 -5.59 -17.39
CA SER A 513 -34.76 -6.44 -17.20
C SER A 513 -35.70 -6.41 -18.41
N ASN A 514 -35.67 -5.33 -19.19
CA ASN A 514 -36.48 -5.14 -20.40
C ASN A 514 -35.74 -5.41 -21.71
N SER A 515 -34.49 -5.87 -21.65
CA SER A 515 -33.66 -6.15 -22.82
C SER A 515 -33.74 -7.61 -23.24
N ILE A 516 -33.09 -7.96 -24.38
CA ILE A 516 -32.92 -9.33 -24.86
C ILE A 516 -32.28 -10.27 -23.80
N PHE A 517 -31.67 -9.68 -22.78
CA PHE A 517 -31.04 -10.36 -21.64
C PHE A 517 -31.97 -10.57 -20.45
N ALA A 518 -33.25 -10.16 -20.56
CA ALA A 518 -34.24 -10.30 -19.49
C ALA A 518 -34.47 -11.78 -19.12
N PRO A 519 -34.79 -12.08 -17.85
CA PRO A 519 -35.22 -13.40 -17.42
C PRO A 519 -36.41 -13.84 -18.24
N LYS A 520 -36.41 -15.07 -18.72
CA LYS A 520 -37.62 -15.71 -19.27
C LYS A 520 -38.62 -15.83 -18.11
N LYS A 521 -39.75 -15.09 -18.21
CA LYS A 521 -40.86 -15.21 -17.28
C LYS A 521 -41.45 -16.61 -17.32
#